data_d8ba62c61a53696cb77ff6d4fd03fc9c
#
_entry.id   d8ba62c61a53696cb77ff6d4fd03fc9c
#
_cell.length_a   1.000
_cell.length_b   1.000
_cell.length_c   1.000
_cell.angle_alpha   90.00
_cell.angle_beta   90.00
_cell.angle_gamma   90.00
#
_symmetry.space_group_name_H-M   'P 1'
#
loop_
_entity.id
_entity.type
_entity.pdbx_description
1 polymer ?
#
loop_
_entity_poly.entity_id
_entity_poly.type
_entity_poly.pdbx_seq_one_letter_code
_entity_poly.pdbx_strand_id
1 'polypeptide(L)'
;PSSAASDVYKRQIVTREKPKKADYVLYLTKNKPIAIVEAKDNNHFISYGLQQAITYAKMQDIPFAYSSNGDGFQEHDLLTGLERTLSMDEFPTVDELTARWESETNGGKGISDNERKIINQPYYSSQNTYDPRYYQRNAINRTVEAIANGQERLLLVMATGTGKTYTAFQIVYRLLKSGLKKKVLY
;
A
#
# COMPACT_ATOMS: atom_id res chain seq x y z
N PRO A 1 49.38 -23.93 20.80
CA PRO A 1 48.17 -23.42 21.40
C PRO A 1 47.52 -22.47 20.41
N SER A 2 46.39 -22.89 19.92
CA SER A 2 45.60 -22.20 18.95
C SER A 2 44.90 -20.99 19.61
N SER A 3 45.18 -19.80 19.13
CA SER A 3 44.39 -18.62 19.47
C SER A 3 43.05 -18.66 18.71
N ALA A 4 41.98 -18.91 19.44
CA ALA A 4 40.63 -18.71 18.92
C ALA A 4 40.43 -17.22 18.68
N ALA A 5 40.29 -16.82 17.42
CA ALA A 5 39.81 -15.50 17.05
C ALA A 5 38.35 -15.39 17.46
N SER A 6 38.07 -14.59 18.46
CA SER A 6 36.69 -14.25 18.82
C SER A 6 36.19 -13.25 17.79
N ASP A 7 35.31 -13.68 16.92
CA ASP A 7 34.51 -12.80 16.05
C ASP A 7 33.62 -11.93 16.91
N VAL A 8 34.10 -10.74 17.19
CA VAL A 8 33.25 -9.68 17.78
C VAL A 8 32.31 -9.15 16.68
N TYR A 9 31.12 -9.71 16.62
CA TYR A 9 30.02 -9.10 15.86
C TYR A 9 29.77 -7.72 16.45
N LYS A 10 30.33 -6.70 15.81
CA LYS A 10 29.89 -5.31 16.05
C LYS A 10 28.43 -5.22 15.72
N ARG A 11 27.58 -5.21 16.75
CA ARG A 11 26.19 -4.79 16.60
C ARG A 11 26.20 -3.35 16.07
N GLN A 12 25.99 -3.14 14.77
CA GLN A 12 25.61 -1.85 14.28
C GLN A 12 24.28 -1.49 14.95
N ILE A 13 24.33 -0.47 15.79
CA ILE A 13 23.12 0.17 16.30
C ILE A 13 22.52 0.89 15.09
N VAL A 14 21.64 0.21 14.38
CA VAL A 14 20.80 0.85 13.35
C VAL A 14 19.84 1.75 14.12
N THR A 15 20.15 3.03 14.16
CA THR A 15 19.21 4.03 14.67
C THR A 15 17.99 3.96 13.74
N ARG A 16 16.90 3.36 14.23
CA ARG A 16 15.64 3.36 13.49
C ARG A 16 15.21 4.81 13.38
N GLU A 17 15.16 5.34 12.16
CA GLU A 17 14.46 6.59 11.90
C GLU A 17 13.07 6.51 12.51
N LYS A 18 12.58 7.63 13.07
CA LYS A 18 11.21 7.70 13.57
C LYS A 18 10.28 7.17 12.48
N PRO A 19 9.29 6.32 12.81
CA PRO A 19 8.39 5.77 11.82
C PRO A 19 7.73 6.94 11.08
N LYS A 20 8.03 7.06 9.80
CA LYS A 20 7.44 8.07 8.92
C LYS A 20 5.95 7.70 8.80
N LYS A 21 5.06 8.63 9.10
CA LYS A 21 3.62 8.43 9.06
C LYS A 21 3.02 9.54 8.19
N ALA A 22 2.21 9.15 7.21
CA ALA A 22 1.41 10.09 6.44
C ALA A 22 0.35 10.74 7.36
N ASP A 23 0.02 12.00 7.10
CA ASP A 23 -1.00 12.71 7.88
C ASP A 23 -2.36 12.07 7.67
N TYR A 24 -2.75 11.82 6.41
CA TYR A 24 -4.00 11.15 6.05
C TYR A 24 -3.79 10.10 4.98
N VAL A 25 -4.51 8.98 5.12
CA VAL A 25 -4.62 7.94 4.09
C VAL A 25 -6.10 7.74 3.79
N LEU A 26 -6.49 7.93 2.54
CA LEU A 26 -7.85 7.72 2.07
C LEU A 26 -8.00 6.31 1.52
N TYR A 27 -9.14 5.70 1.81
CA TYR A 27 -9.40 4.30 1.45
C TYR A 27 -10.62 4.20 0.54
N LEU A 28 -10.48 3.43 -0.54
CA LEU A 28 -11.59 3.00 -1.39
C LEU A 28 -12.44 1.95 -0.68
N THR A 29 -11.80 0.97 -0.10
CA THR A 29 -12.38 -0.04 0.79
C THR A 29 -11.47 -0.19 2.01
N LYS A 30 -11.95 -0.87 3.06
CA LYS A 30 -11.14 -1.11 4.28
C LYS A 30 -9.73 -1.65 4.00
N ASN A 31 -9.53 -2.33 2.87
CA ASN A 31 -8.27 -2.98 2.51
C ASN A 31 -7.49 -2.26 1.41
N LYS A 32 -8.12 -1.33 0.67
CA LYS A 32 -7.53 -0.69 -0.50
C LYS A 32 -7.35 0.80 -0.26
N PRO A 33 -6.17 1.24 0.15
CA PRO A 33 -5.85 2.66 0.19
C PRO A 33 -5.76 3.20 -1.24
N ILE A 34 -6.26 4.42 -1.46
CA ILE A 34 -6.34 5.04 -2.79
C ILE A 34 -5.54 6.33 -2.88
N ALA A 35 -5.43 7.09 -1.79
CA ALA A 35 -4.69 8.35 -1.79
C ALA A 35 -4.01 8.62 -0.45
N ILE A 36 -2.92 9.39 -0.50
CA ILE A 36 -2.24 9.97 0.66
C ILE A 36 -2.35 11.49 0.57
N VAL A 37 -2.60 12.13 1.71
CA VAL A 37 -2.57 13.58 1.83
C VAL A 37 -1.59 13.97 2.93
N GLU A 38 -0.62 14.82 2.59
CA GLU A 38 0.26 15.52 3.53
C GLU A 38 -0.25 16.93 3.75
N ALA A 39 -0.56 17.27 4.99
CA ALA A 39 -1.01 18.60 5.37
C ALA A 39 0.15 19.44 5.91
N LYS A 40 0.23 20.68 5.48
CA LYS A 40 1.18 21.67 5.94
C LYS A 40 0.42 22.93 6.38
N ASP A 41 1.06 23.76 7.18
CA ASP A 41 0.48 25.05 7.54
C ASP A 41 0.53 26.05 6.37
N ASN A 42 -0.24 27.13 6.46
CA ASN A 42 -0.38 28.12 5.40
C ASN A 42 0.90 28.95 5.16
N ASN A 43 1.95 28.77 5.98
CA ASN A 43 3.25 29.42 5.76
C ASN A 43 4.08 28.71 4.67
N HIS A 44 3.64 27.57 4.20
CA HIS A 44 4.30 26.78 3.16
C HIS A 44 3.53 26.84 1.84
N PHE A 45 4.25 26.65 0.73
CA PHE A 45 3.61 26.45 -0.57
C PHE A 45 2.78 25.17 -0.57
N ILE A 46 1.69 25.13 -1.38
CA ILE A 46 0.80 23.97 -1.51
C ILE A 46 1.58 22.67 -1.81
N SER A 47 2.64 22.76 -2.62
CA SER A 47 3.47 21.62 -3.03
C SER A 47 4.52 21.18 -2.00
N TYR A 48 4.66 21.89 -0.87
CA TYR A 48 5.76 21.67 0.07
C TYR A 48 5.82 20.23 0.61
N GLY A 49 4.68 19.62 0.89
CA GLY A 49 4.58 18.24 1.37
C GLY A 49 4.56 17.17 0.28
N LEU A 50 4.54 17.56 -1.01
CA LEU A 50 4.26 16.63 -2.11
C LEU A 50 5.29 15.50 -2.22
N GLN A 51 6.59 15.79 -2.12
CA GLN A 51 7.64 14.77 -2.20
C GLN A 51 7.56 13.75 -1.04
N GLN A 52 7.12 14.20 0.12
CA GLN A 52 6.86 13.34 1.26
C GLN A 52 5.66 12.44 0.98
N ALA A 53 4.56 13.00 0.47
CA ALA A 53 3.37 12.26 0.07
C ALA A 53 3.68 11.21 -1.00
N ILE A 54 4.44 11.57 -2.05
CA ILE A 54 4.89 10.65 -3.10
C ILE A 54 5.72 9.51 -2.52
N THR A 55 6.65 9.82 -1.61
CA THR A 55 7.49 8.79 -0.97
C THR A 55 6.63 7.77 -0.21
N TYR A 56 5.65 8.25 0.56
CA TYR A 56 4.74 7.36 1.30
C TYR A 56 3.80 6.58 0.39
N ALA A 57 3.31 7.22 -0.67
CA ALA A 57 2.46 6.58 -1.66
C ALA A 57 3.19 5.42 -2.35
N LYS A 58 4.45 5.63 -2.78
CA LYS A 58 5.30 4.57 -3.34
C LYS A 58 5.57 3.45 -2.36
N MET A 59 5.87 3.76 -1.09
CA MET A 59 6.10 2.75 -0.05
C MET A 59 4.86 1.90 0.23
N GLN A 60 3.68 2.46 0.12
CA GLN A 60 2.41 1.80 0.46
C GLN A 60 1.61 1.33 -0.75
N ASP A 61 2.16 1.48 -1.96
CA ASP A 61 1.51 1.10 -3.22
C ASP A 61 0.16 1.81 -3.42
N ILE A 62 0.17 3.13 -3.18
CA ILE A 62 -1.00 3.99 -3.27
C ILE A 62 -0.88 4.86 -4.53
N PRO A 63 -1.92 4.93 -5.38
CA PRO A 63 -1.82 5.55 -6.69
C PRO A 63 -1.80 7.09 -6.68
N PHE A 64 -2.40 7.74 -5.67
CA PHE A 64 -2.51 9.20 -5.66
C PHE A 64 -1.85 9.82 -4.44
N ALA A 65 -1.07 10.87 -4.65
CA ALA A 65 -0.39 11.62 -3.59
C ALA A 65 -0.80 13.10 -3.66
N TYR A 66 -1.14 13.65 -2.51
CA TYR A 66 -1.56 15.05 -2.37
C TYR A 66 -0.74 15.75 -1.30
N SER A 67 -0.48 17.03 -1.53
CA SER A 67 -0.05 17.99 -0.51
C SER A 67 -1.07 19.11 -0.42
N SER A 68 -1.33 19.61 0.79
CA SER A 68 -2.21 20.75 1.03
C SER A 68 -1.63 21.66 2.10
N ASN A 69 -1.87 22.97 1.96
CA ASN A 69 -1.59 23.98 3.00
C ASN A 69 -2.88 24.64 3.52
N GLY A 70 -4.05 24.13 3.12
CA GLY A 70 -5.36 24.70 3.46
C GLY A 70 -5.95 25.63 2.40
N ASP A 71 -5.15 26.12 1.43
CA ASP A 71 -5.64 26.97 0.33
C ASP A 71 -6.02 26.16 -0.92
N GLY A 72 -5.46 24.94 -1.04
CA GLY A 72 -5.71 24.03 -2.15
C GLY A 72 -4.91 22.77 -2.02
N PHE A 73 -4.85 22.00 -3.12
CA PHE A 73 -4.09 20.76 -3.20
C PHE A 73 -3.13 20.76 -4.40
N GLN A 74 -1.95 20.20 -4.19
CA GLN A 74 -1.09 19.75 -5.28
C GLN A 74 -1.18 18.22 -5.36
N GLU A 75 -1.64 17.73 -6.50
CA GLU A 75 -1.76 16.29 -6.80
C GLU A 75 -0.54 15.79 -7.58
N HIS A 76 -0.10 14.58 -7.28
CA HIS A 76 0.75 13.77 -8.13
C HIS A 76 0.08 12.41 -8.35
N ASP A 77 -0.23 12.09 -9.59
CA ASP A 77 -0.77 10.80 -10.02
C ASP A 77 0.39 9.86 -10.33
N LEU A 78 0.61 8.84 -9.50
CA LEU A 78 1.70 7.88 -9.68
C LEU A 78 1.46 6.89 -10.83
N LEU A 79 0.25 6.78 -11.34
CA LEU A 79 -0.08 5.89 -12.46
C LEU A 79 0.34 6.51 -13.80
N THR A 80 0.11 7.81 -13.95
CA THR A 80 0.37 8.56 -15.18
C THR A 80 1.61 9.45 -15.10
N GLY A 81 2.05 9.80 -13.89
CA GLY A 81 3.11 10.77 -13.64
C GLY A 81 2.67 12.23 -13.76
N LEU A 82 1.38 12.49 -13.95
CA LEU A 82 0.85 13.85 -14.09
C LEU A 82 0.74 14.55 -12.72
N GLU A 83 0.98 15.85 -12.75
CA GLU A 83 0.77 16.74 -11.61
C GLU A 83 -0.25 17.83 -11.98
N ARG A 84 -1.07 18.20 -10.99
CA ARG A 84 -2.02 19.31 -11.14
C ARG A 84 -2.25 20.00 -9.79
N THR A 85 -2.56 21.29 -9.86
CA THR A 85 -3.00 22.08 -8.72
C THR A 85 -4.53 22.13 -8.73
N LEU A 86 -5.14 21.93 -7.57
CA LEU A 86 -6.58 21.92 -7.37
C LEU A 86 -6.96 22.96 -6.31
N SER A 87 -8.06 23.63 -6.47
CA SER A 87 -8.69 24.39 -5.39
C SER A 87 -9.31 23.45 -4.35
N MET A 88 -9.72 23.98 -3.21
CA MET A 88 -10.27 23.16 -2.11
C MET A 88 -11.55 22.41 -2.50
N ASP A 89 -12.36 22.98 -3.38
CA ASP A 89 -13.62 22.43 -3.91
C ASP A 89 -13.43 21.48 -5.10
N GLU A 90 -12.23 21.42 -5.67
CA GLU A 90 -11.90 20.52 -6.80
C GLU A 90 -11.26 19.21 -6.34
N PHE A 91 -11.19 18.95 -5.03
CA PHE A 91 -10.65 17.67 -4.55
C PHE A 91 -11.52 16.53 -5.07
N PRO A 92 -10.91 15.51 -5.75
CA PRO A 92 -11.69 14.47 -6.42
C PRO A 92 -12.49 13.62 -5.44
N THR A 93 -13.68 13.24 -5.87
CA THR A 93 -14.53 12.30 -5.15
C THR A 93 -13.94 10.89 -5.15
N VAL A 94 -14.43 10.02 -4.26
CA VAL A 94 -14.04 8.61 -4.23
C VAL A 94 -14.32 7.92 -5.56
N ASP A 95 -15.46 8.24 -6.21
CA ASP A 95 -15.86 7.66 -7.49
C ASP A 95 -14.90 8.08 -8.62
N GLU A 96 -14.48 9.36 -8.65
CA GLU A 96 -13.50 9.85 -9.61
C GLU A 96 -12.13 9.20 -9.44
N LEU A 97 -11.64 9.11 -8.19
CA LEU A 97 -10.37 8.42 -7.91
C LEU A 97 -10.44 6.94 -8.27
N THR A 98 -11.58 6.29 -8.01
CA THR A 98 -11.82 4.91 -8.37
C THR A 98 -11.79 4.72 -9.88
N ALA A 99 -12.52 5.53 -10.62
CA ALA A 99 -12.58 5.46 -12.08
C ALA A 99 -11.21 5.67 -12.72
N ARG A 100 -10.43 6.66 -12.23
CA ARG A 100 -9.05 6.91 -12.69
C ARG A 100 -8.14 5.73 -12.40
N TRP A 101 -8.17 5.21 -11.18
CA TRP A 101 -7.38 4.05 -10.82
C TRP A 101 -7.76 2.82 -11.65
N GLU A 102 -9.05 2.53 -11.82
CA GLU A 102 -9.52 1.41 -12.63
C GLU A 102 -9.09 1.53 -14.09
N SER A 103 -9.18 2.74 -14.67
CA SER A 103 -8.81 2.96 -16.09
C SER A 103 -7.33 2.78 -16.38
N GLU A 104 -6.45 3.09 -15.43
CA GLU A 104 -4.98 3.03 -15.60
C GLU A 104 -4.38 1.70 -15.11
N THR A 105 -5.13 0.93 -14.32
CA THR A 105 -4.66 -0.34 -13.77
C THR A 105 -4.50 -1.39 -14.88
N ASN A 106 -3.54 -2.30 -14.71
CA ASN A 106 -3.22 -3.36 -15.67
C ASN A 106 -2.87 -2.86 -17.08
N GLY A 107 -2.21 -1.71 -17.15
CA GLY A 107 -1.82 -1.10 -18.43
C GLY A 107 -3.01 -0.59 -19.22
N GLY A 108 -4.00 -0.02 -18.54
CA GLY A 108 -5.22 0.54 -19.15
C GLY A 108 -6.30 -0.50 -19.47
N LYS A 109 -6.14 -1.74 -19.02
CA LYS A 109 -7.16 -2.80 -19.19
C LYS A 109 -8.25 -2.77 -18.11
N GLY A 110 -8.07 -1.96 -17.09
CA GLY A 110 -8.96 -1.90 -15.94
C GLY A 110 -8.84 -3.10 -15.02
N ILE A 111 -9.78 -3.25 -14.09
CA ILE A 111 -9.85 -4.35 -13.14
C ILE A 111 -10.91 -5.39 -13.55
N SER A 112 -10.57 -6.66 -13.40
CA SER A 112 -11.49 -7.76 -13.66
C SER A 112 -12.51 -7.94 -12.52
N ASP A 113 -13.60 -8.68 -12.79
CA ASP A 113 -14.56 -9.04 -11.74
C ASP A 113 -13.91 -9.83 -10.59
N ASN A 114 -12.92 -10.65 -10.89
CA ASN A 114 -12.16 -11.40 -9.90
C ASN A 114 -11.32 -10.47 -9.02
N GLU A 115 -10.67 -9.47 -9.61
CA GLU A 115 -9.96 -8.44 -8.84
C GLU A 115 -10.92 -7.65 -7.96
N ARG A 116 -12.06 -7.24 -8.48
CA ARG A 116 -13.10 -6.53 -7.72
C ARG A 116 -13.57 -7.35 -6.51
N LYS A 117 -13.82 -8.65 -6.69
CA LYS A 117 -14.16 -9.56 -5.59
C LYS A 117 -13.09 -9.60 -4.51
N ILE A 118 -11.81 -9.73 -4.91
CA ILE A 118 -10.71 -9.85 -3.95
C ILE A 118 -10.40 -8.54 -3.23
N ILE A 119 -10.52 -7.39 -3.91
CA ILE A 119 -10.35 -6.06 -3.33
C ILE A 119 -11.40 -5.80 -2.24
N ASN A 120 -12.63 -6.22 -2.47
CA ASN A 120 -13.73 -6.09 -1.51
C ASN A 120 -13.67 -7.12 -0.38
N GLN A 121 -12.86 -8.18 -0.50
CA GLN A 121 -12.74 -9.19 0.56
C GLN A 121 -11.83 -8.68 1.68
N PRO A 122 -12.37 -8.47 2.92
CA PRO A 122 -11.57 -7.99 4.05
C PRO A 122 -10.47 -8.97 4.45
N TYR A 123 -9.46 -8.44 5.15
CA TYR A 123 -8.53 -9.27 5.91
C TYR A 123 -9.26 -10.06 6.99
N TYR A 124 -8.69 -11.21 7.36
CA TYR A 124 -9.12 -11.88 8.58
C TYR A 124 -8.85 -10.98 9.79
N SER A 125 -9.87 -10.80 10.61
CA SER A 125 -9.79 -10.04 11.86
C SER A 125 -10.48 -10.83 12.96
N SER A 126 -9.88 -10.89 14.13
CA SER A 126 -10.45 -11.42 15.37
C SER A 126 -10.04 -10.51 16.52
N GLN A 127 -10.59 -10.72 17.72
CA GLN A 127 -10.27 -9.91 18.91
C GLN A 127 -8.77 -9.86 19.24
N ASN A 128 -8.01 -10.89 18.84
CA ASN A 128 -6.58 -11.03 19.10
C ASN A 128 -5.70 -10.87 17.85
N THR A 129 -6.25 -10.39 16.74
CA THR A 129 -5.51 -10.26 15.47
C THR A 129 -5.17 -8.80 15.22
N TYR A 130 -3.88 -8.52 14.97
CA TYR A 130 -3.43 -7.19 14.58
C TYR A 130 -3.70 -6.95 13.09
N ASP A 131 -3.96 -5.69 12.74
CA ASP A 131 -4.02 -5.28 11.34
C ASP A 131 -2.66 -5.49 10.65
N PRO A 132 -2.66 -5.85 9.37
CA PRO A 132 -1.42 -6.04 8.64
C PRO A 132 -0.59 -4.73 8.62
N ARG A 133 0.70 -4.83 8.90
CA ARG A 133 1.62 -3.73 8.67
C ARG A 133 1.66 -3.36 7.18
N TYR A 134 2.04 -2.13 6.84
CA TYR A 134 2.01 -1.64 5.46
C TYR A 134 2.69 -2.59 4.45
N TYR A 135 3.87 -3.11 4.77
CA TYR A 135 4.60 -4.04 3.89
C TYR A 135 3.91 -5.42 3.76
N GLN A 136 3.25 -5.89 4.83
CA GLN A 136 2.44 -7.11 4.78
C GLN A 136 1.18 -6.88 3.93
N ARG A 137 0.53 -5.74 4.10
CA ARG A 137 -0.63 -5.33 3.31
C ARG A 137 -0.29 -5.26 1.83
N ASN A 138 0.84 -4.63 1.46
CA ASN A 138 1.30 -4.59 0.07
C ASN A 138 1.55 -5.99 -0.48
N ALA A 139 2.25 -6.84 0.28
CA ALA A 139 2.52 -8.22 -0.11
C ALA A 139 1.23 -9.01 -0.32
N ILE A 140 0.27 -8.92 0.62
CA ILE A 140 -1.02 -9.61 0.54
C ILE A 140 -1.80 -9.10 -0.68
N ASN A 141 -2.00 -7.77 -0.80
CA ASN A 141 -2.82 -7.20 -1.87
C ASN A 141 -2.26 -7.54 -3.25
N ARG A 142 -0.96 -7.27 -3.49
CA ARG A 142 -0.31 -7.60 -4.77
C ARG A 142 -0.41 -9.08 -5.12
N THR A 143 -0.25 -9.97 -4.14
CA THR A 143 -0.35 -11.41 -4.37
C THR A 143 -1.76 -11.82 -4.77
N VAL A 144 -2.77 -11.38 -4.03
CA VAL A 144 -4.15 -11.80 -4.33
C VAL A 144 -4.69 -11.15 -5.61
N GLU A 145 -4.32 -9.89 -5.89
CA GLU A 145 -4.66 -9.20 -7.14
C GLU A 145 -4.00 -9.88 -8.36
N ALA A 146 -2.71 -10.25 -8.26
CA ALA A 146 -2.02 -10.98 -9.31
C ALA A 146 -2.64 -12.35 -9.60
N ILE A 147 -3.05 -13.09 -8.55
CA ILE A 147 -3.76 -14.37 -8.71
C ILE A 147 -5.14 -14.17 -9.36
N ALA A 148 -5.84 -13.08 -8.99
CA ALA A 148 -7.13 -12.73 -9.59
C ALA A 148 -7.00 -12.41 -11.09
N ASN A 149 -5.85 -11.86 -11.50
CA ASN A 149 -5.47 -11.60 -12.89
C ASN A 149 -4.91 -12.82 -13.65
N GLY A 150 -4.96 -14.01 -13.04
CA GLY A 150 -4.54 -15.24 -13.70
C GLY A 150 -3.04 -15.53 -13.62
N GLN A 151 -2.28 -14.82 -12.78
CA GLN A 151 -0.87 -15.11 -12.59
C GLN A 151 -0.69 -16.43 -11.82
N GLU A 152 0.05 -17.38 -12.40
CA GLU A 152 0.17 -18.74 -11.85
C GLU A 152 1.36 -18.89 -10.89
N ARG A 153 2.38 -18.04 -11.02
CA ARG A 153 3.61 -18.13 -10.22
C ARG A 153 3.97 -16.76 -9.66
N LEU A 154 4.21 -16.72 -8.37
CA LEU A 154 4.56 -15.51 -7.63
C LEU A 154 5.69 -15.81 -6.67
N LEU A 155 6.68 -14.92 -6.60
CA LEU A 155 7.75 -14.99 -5.62
C LEU A 155 7.57 -13.87 -4.60
N LEU A 156 7.38 -14.25 -3.34
CA LEU A 156 7.28 -13.32 -2.22
C LEU A 156 8.53 -13.44 -1.34
N VAL A 157 9.34 -12.40 -1.35
CA VAL A 157 10.57 -12.34 -0.54
C VAL A 157 10.34 -11.49 0.70
N MET A 158 10.45 -12.10 1.87
CA MET A 158 10.26 -11.43 3.16
C MET A 158 11.36 -11.85 4.14
N ALA A 159 11.91 -10.89 4.88
CA ALA A 159 12.92 -11.15 5.89
C ALA A 159 12.40 -12.02 7.06
N THR A 160 13.30 -12.63 7.80
CA THR A 160 12.95 -13.38 9.01
C THR A 160 12.33 -12.44 10.06
N GLY A 161 11.28 -12.89 10.75
CA GLY A 161 10.58 -12.08 11.76
C GLY A 161 9.59 -11.06 11.22
N THR A 162 9.39 -10.95 9.90
CA THR A 162 8.45 -9.99 9.29
C THR A 162 7.02 -10.50 9.18
N GLY A 163 6.72 -11.70 9.70
CA GLY A 163 5.38 -12.28 9.71
C GLY A 163 5.00 -13.01 8.43
N LYS A 164 5.93 -13.79 7.83
CA LYS A 164 5.66 -14.62 6.63
C LYS A 164 4.42 -15.49 6.78
N THR A 165 4.31 -16.24 7.89
CA THR A 165 3.17 -17.12 8.16
C THR A 165 1.85 -16.36 8.23
N TYR A 166 1.85 -15.19 8.89
CA TYR A 166 0.68 -14.32 8.95
C TYR A 166 0.28 -13.83 7.55
N THR A 167 1.25 -13.40 6.76
CA THR A 167 1.03 -12.94 5.37
C THR A 167 0.45 -14.06 4.51
N ALA A 168 1.02 -15.26 4.57
CA ALA A 168 0.53 -16.44 3.85
C ALA A 168 -0.90 -16.80 4.28
N PHE A 169 -1.17 -16.81 5.58
CA PHE A 169 -2.52 -17.05 6.11
C PHE A 169 -3.55 -16.05 5.56
N GLN A 170 -3.25 -14.77 5.56
CA GLN A 170 -4.14 -13.73 5.05
C GLN A 170 -4.41 -13.89 3.54
N ILE A 171 -3.39 -14.25 2.76
CA ILE A 171 -3.54 -14.53 1.32
C ILE A 171 -4.51 -15.70 1.13
N VAL A 172 -4.27 -16.83 1.80
CA VAL A 172 -5.12 -18.03 1.71
C VAL A 172 -6.55 -17.72 2.14
N TYR A 173 -6.71 -17.06 3.28
CA TYR A 173 -8.02 -16.66 3.79
C TYR A 173 -8.82 -15.86 2.77
N ARG A 174 -8.21 -14.79 2.20
CA ARG A 174 -8.89 -13.92 1.24
C ARG A 174 -9.25 -14.68 -0.06
N LEU A 175 -8.36 -15.52 -0.58
CA LEU A 175 -8.61 -16.33 -1.79
C LEU A 175 -9.78 -17.31 -1.59
N LEU A 176 -9.86 -17.94 -0.43
CA LEU A 176 -10.95 -18.88 -0.12
C LEU A 176 -12.27 -18.14 0.13
N LYS A 177 -12.25 -17.07 0.90
CA LYS A 177 -13.46 -16.31 1.27
C LYS A 177 -14.07 -15.54 0.11
N SER A 178 -13.24 -15.02 -0.81
CA SER A 178 -13.73 -14.39 -2.04
C SER A 178 -14.31 -15.39 -3.05
N GLY A 179 -14.09 -16.70 -2.84
CA GLY A 179 -14.51 -17.75 -3.77
C GLY A 179 -13.61 -17.89 -5.00
N LEU A 180 -12.50 -17.15 -5.10
CA LEU A 180 -11.56 -17.25 -6.22
C LEU A 180 -10.84 -18.60 -6.27
N LYS A 181 -10.59 -19.21 -5.12
CA LYS A 181 -10.02 -20.54 -4.98
C LYS A 181 -10.87 -21.36 -4.01
N LYS A 182 -11.04 -22.65 -4.31
CA LYS A 182 -11.81 -23.59 -3.47
C LYS A 182 -10.90 -24.43 -2.58
N LYS A 183 -9.66 -24.64 -3.00
CA LYS A 183 -8.67 -25.46 -2.28
C LYS A 183 -7.31 -24.80 -2.38
N VAL A 184 -6.53 -24.84 -1.31
CA VAL A 184 -5.15 -24.37 -1.24
C VAL A 184 -4.34 -25.49 -0.57
N LEU A 185 -3.20 -25.85 -1.17
CA LEU A 185 -2.19 -26.69 -0.55
C LEU A 185 -1.13 -25.79 0.08
N TYR A 186 -0.85 -26.04 1.36
CA TYR A 186 0.12 -25.26 2.14
C TYR A 186 1.12 -26.21 2.82
#